data_56f5bdadd507c156bec155c0ad9a8083
#
_entry.id   56f5bdadd507c156bec155c0ad9a8083
#
_cell.length_a   1.000
_cell.length_b   1.000
_cell.length_c   1.000
_cell.angle_alpha   90.00
_cell.angle_beta   90.00
_cell.angle_gamma   90.00
#
_symmetry.space_group_name_H-M   'P 1'
#
loop_
_entity.id
_entity.type
_entity.pdbx_description
1 polymer ?
#
loop_
_entity_poly.entity_id
_entity_poly.type
_entity_poly.pdbx_seq_one_letter_code
_entity_poly.pdbx_strand_id
1 'polypeptide(L)'
;EYTISNGAYKMTKWVKGNKATFTKNDKYYDAKTVATKNLEMYLVQDPKTAAQNFDNGKVDYATINSTLVDKYKGKDTFTTFNEGYLFYLQLNFKNNTVANKNLREALAYAINRKDLCENVLKDGSKAATGFVPSQLSTSPAGKDFRDTAGKYVSYDQKKAQEYLDAAKKELGTDTITIDLLYGTDESPMDTMAEYLQGSFAKLKGLKVNMVATVKKDRIYNREANGNFQVVCTRWGPDYADPTTYLNLANTGNSNNYGKYTNAKYDALMEQVQTESDLTKRWSLMVEAEKVAMEDLADIPVFEKGSAALKAKNVSGLVQVPVGYCKRLRLFLA
;
A
#
# COMPACT_ATOMS: atom_id res chain seq x y z
N GLU A 1 21.20 -27.67 5.18
CA GLU A 1 19.82 -27.84 5.69
C GLU A 1 18.87 -27.93 4.53
N TYR A 2 18.05 -28.99 4.51
CA TYR A 2 17.05 -29.20 3.47
C TYR A 2 15.70 -28.66 3.97
N THR A 3 15.15 -27.68 3.25
CA THR A 3 13.81 -27.18 3.54
C THR A 3 12.78 -28.13 2.94
N ILE A 4 11.94 -28.74 3.78
CA ILE A 4 10.82 -29.54 3.32
C ILE A 4 9.81 -28.60 2.66
N SER A 5 9.41 -28.92 1.43
CA SER A 5 8.48 -28.10 0.65
C SER A 5 7.46 -28.95 -0.06
N ASN A 6 6.20 -28.55 0.00
CA ASN A 6 5.10 -29.06 -0.82
C ASN A 6 4.77 -28.15 -2.01
N GLY A 7 5.53 -27.06 -2.18
CA GLY A 7 5.37 -26.12 -3.29
C GLY A 7 5.93 -26.61 -4.63
N ALA A 8 5.77 -25.79 -5.66
CA ALA A 8 6.19 -26.08 -7.04
C ALA A 8 7.72 -26.27 -7.20
N TYR A 9 8.50 -25.70 -6.29
CA TYR A 9 9.97 -25.76 -6.32
C TYR A 9 10.53 -26.19 -4.98
N LYS A 10 11.70 -26.85 -5.02
CA LYS A 10 12.54 -27.18 -3.87
C LYS A 10 13.80 -26.35 -3.93
N MET A 11 14.20 -25.75 -2.82
CA MET A 11 15.48 -25.05 -2.71
C MET A 11 16.62 -26.08 -2.66
N THR A 12 17.56 -25.96 -3.59
CA THR A 12 18.70 -26.89 -3.70
C THR A 12 20.01 -26.26 -3.20
N LYS A 13 20.09 -24.92 -3.21
CA LYS A 13 21.27 -24.21 -2.71
C LYS A 13 20.87 -22.83 -2.20
N TRP A 14 21.45 -22.43 -1.08
CA TRP A 14 21.33 -21.08 -0.56
C TRP A 14 22.73 -20.53 -0.23
N VAL A 15 23.07 -19.40 -0.83
CA VAL A 15 24.26 -18.62 -0.53
C VAL A 15 23.80 -17.34 0.14
N LYS A 16 23.96 -17.25 1.47
CA LYS A 16 23.48 -16.12 2.27
C LYS A 16 24.01 -14.79 1.72
N GLY A 17 23.10 -13.82 1.54
CA GLY A 17 23.45 -12.49 1.00
C GLY A 17 23.72 -12.45 -0.51
N ASN A 18 23.59 -13.56 -1.24
CA ASN A 18 23.90 -13.62 -2.66
C ASN A 18 22.75 -14.22 -3.49
N LYS A 19 22.51 -15.53 -3.42
CA LYS A 19 21.49 -16.19 -4.22
C LYS A 19 20.90 -17.45 -3.60
N ALA A 20 19.68 -17.77 -4.01
CA ALA A 20 19.04 -19.06 -3.79
C ALA A 20 18.76 -19.76 -5.13
N THR A 21 19.03 -21.07 -5.20
CA THR A 21 18.78 -21.90 -6.38
C THR A 21 17.67 -22.90 -6.05
N PHE A 22 16.76 -23.07 -6.98
CA PHE A 22 15.61 -23.95 -6.83
C PHE A 22 15.50 -24.87 -8.04
N THR A 23 14.97 -26.07 -7.82
CA THR A 23 14.59 -27.01 -8.88
C THR A 23 13.12 -27.38 -8.75
N LYS A 24 12.49 -27.69 -9.87
CA LYS A 24 11.10 -28.16 -9.94
C LYS A 24 10.87 -29.32 -8.96
N ASN A 25 9.73 -29.29 -8.28
CA ASN A 25 9.28 -30.36 -7.40
C ASN A 25 8.33 -31.27 -8.15
N ASP A 26 8.81 -32.43 -8.59
CA ASP A 26 7.99 -33.42 -9.33
C ASP A 26 6.86 -34.02 -8.49
N LYS A 27 6.91 -33.87 -7.15
CA LYS A 27 5.86 -34.27 -6.21
C LYS A 27 4.84 -33.17 -5.89
N TYR A 28 4.98 -32.00 -6.53
CA TYR A 28 3.97 -30.93 -6.41
C TYR A 28 2.65 -31.39 -7.03
N TYR A 29 1.52 -31.15 -6.36
CA TYR A 29 0.21 -31.64 -6.81
C TYR A 29 -0.14 -31.23 -8.25
N ASP A 30 0.35 -30.09 -8.69
CA ASP A 30 0.14 -29.52 -10.03
C ASP A 30 1.46 -29.40 -10.81
N ALA A 31 2.36 -30.39 -10.65
CA ALA A 31 3.70 -30.35 -11.27
C ALA A 31 3.64 -30.27 -12.82
N LYS A 32 2.57 -30.75 -13.43
CA LYS A 32 2.39 -30.72 -14.91
C LYS A 32 2.29 -29.28 -15.46
N THR A 33 1.82 -28.33 -14.66
CA THR A 33 1.69 -26.91 -15.05
C THR A 33 2.98 -26.12 -14.85
N VAL A 34 4.00 -26.69 -14.20
CA VAL A 34 5.28 -26.04 -13.94
C VAL A 34 6.24 -26.31 -15.10
N ALA A 35 6.41 -25.34 -15.99
CA ALA A 35 7.26 -25.48 -17.18
C ALA A 35 8.75 -25.31 -16.87
N THR A 36 9.12 -24.32 -16.05
CA THR A 36 10.51 -23.99 -15.74
C THR A 36 11.11 -25.03 -14.80
N LYS A 37 12.22 -25.65 -15.19
CA LYS A 37 12.90 -26.68 -14.39
C LYS A 37 13.74 -26.11 -13.25
N ASN A 38 14.47 -25.03 -13.51
CA ASN A 38 15.39 -24.41 -12.57
C ASN A 38 15.08 -22.93 -12.42
N LEU A 39 15.24 -22.41 -11.20
CA LEU A 39 15.03 -21.00 -10.88
C LEU A 39 16.20 -20.52 -10.01
N GLU A 40 16.80 -19.40 -10.37
CA GLU A 40 17.79 -18.71 -9.56
C GLU A 40 17.25 -17.36 -9.12
N MET A 41 17.29 -17.07 -7.83
CA MET A 41 16.91 -15.79 -7.24
C MET A 41 18.15 -15.11 -6.67
N TYR A 42 18.51 -13.97 -7.24
CA TYR A 42 19.66 -13.16 -6.80
C TYR A 42 19.21 -12.07 -5.84
N LEU A 43 19.94 -11.89 -4.76
CA LEU A 43 19.77 -10.75 -3.85
C LEU A 43 20.66 -9.60 -4.34
N VAL A 44 20.08 -8.67 -5.07
CA VAL A 44 20.75 -7.47 -5.58
C VAL A 44 20.08 -6.26 -4.93
N GLN A 45 20.80 -5.61 -4.02
CA GLN A 45 20.26 -4.47 -3.25
C GLN A 45 20.21 -3.19 -4.08
N ASP A 46 21.20 -2.97 -4.96
CA ASP A 46 21.27 -1.79 -5.80
C ASP A 46 20.44 -1.97 -7.08
N PRO A 47 19.40 -1.14 -7.31
CA PRO A 47 18.57 -1.20 -8.51
C PRO A 47 19.33 -0.98 -9.83
N LYS A 48 20.41 -0.18 -9.82
CA LYS A 48 21.24 0.03 -11.02
C LYS A 48 21.97 -1.26 -11.41
N THR A 49 22.54 -1.96 -10.43
CA THR A 49 23.18 -3.27 -10.63
C THR A 49 22.16 -4.31 -11.08
N ALA A 50 20.94 -4.32 -10.53
CA ALA A 50 19.88 -5.22 -10.98
C ALA A 50 19.52 -4.97 -12.46
N ALA A 51 19.35 -3.71 -12.85
CA ALA A 51 19.08 -3.32 -14.23
C ALA A 51 20.23 -3.67 -15.18
N GLN A 52 21.51 -3.48 -14.76
CA GLN A 52 22.68 -3.90 -15.55
C GLN A 52 22.75 -5.41 -15.75
N ASN A 53 22.42 -6.19 -14.71
CA ASN A 53 22.36 -7.65 -14.83
C ASN A 53 21.31 -8.07 -15.84
N PHE A 54 20.18 -7.37 -15.89
CA PHE A 54 19.14 -7.59 -16.90
C PHE A 54 19.62 -7.19 -18.30
N ASP A 55 20.16 -5.97 -18.48
CA ASP A 55 20.67 -5.48 -19.77
C ASP A 55 21.76 -6.42 -20.35
N ASN A 56 22.57 -7.06 -19.49
CA ASN A 56 23.61 -8.03 -19.87
C ASN A 56 23.10 -9.48 -20.01
N GLY A 57 21.80 -9.73 -19.89
CA GLY A 57 21.22 -11.06 -20.01
C GLY A 57 21.57 -12.04 -18.89
N LYS A 58 22.05 -11.55 -17.73
CA LYS A 58 22.35 -12.39 -16.55
C LYS A 58 21.13 -12.79 -15.77
N VAL A 59 20.06 -12.01 -15.86
CA VAL A 59 18.76 -12.26 -15.24
C VAL A 59 17.64 -11.97 -16.23
N ASP A 60 16.57 -12.74 -16.16
CA ASP A 60 15.40 -12.59 -17.04
C ASP A 60 14.35 -11.63 -16.47
N TYR A 61 14.48 -11.29 -15.20
CA TYR A 61 13.57 -10.38 -14.48
C TYR A 61 14.36 -9.59 -13.43
N ALA A 62 14.12 -8.27 -13.37
CA ALA A 62 14.70 -7.39 -12.36
C ALA A 62 13.71 -6.30 -11.95
N THR A 63 13.55 -6.06 -10.65
CA THR A 63 12.83 -4.87 -10.15
C THR A 63 13.72 -3.64 -10.25
N ILE A 64 13.13 -2.51 -10.59
CA ILE A 64 13.80 -1.21 -10.66
C ILE A 64 13.06 -0.17 -9.82
N ASN A 65 13.74 0.90 -9.44
CA ASN A 65 13.15 2.01 -8.71
C ASN A 65 12.81 3.19 -9.64
N SER A 66 12.21 4.24 -9.07
CA SER A 66 11.77 5.46 -9.78
C SER A 66 12.87 6.13 -10.61
N THR A 67 14.13 6.11 -10.14
CA THR A 67 15.25 6.79 -10.84
C THR A 67 15.63 6.15 -12.16
N LEU A 68 15.23 4.89 -12.38
CA LEU A 68 15.53 4.13 -13.59
C LEU A 68 14.34 4.03 -14.55
N VAL A 69 13.13 4.37 -14.09
CA VAL A 69 11.91 4.20 -14.91
C VAL A 69 12.00 4.96 -16.22
N ASP A 70 12.45 6.21 -16.21
CA ASP A 70 12.52 7.05 -17.43
C ASP A 70 13.45 6.43 -18.50
N LYS A 71 14.47 5.66 -18.10
CA LYS A 71 15.37 4.94 -19.05
C LYS A 71 14.67 3.77 -19.77
N TYR A 72 13.69 3.14 -19.13
CA TYR A 72 13.07 1.90 -19.62
C TYR A 72 11.61 2.05 -20.02
N LYS A 73 10.91 3.07 -19.58
CA LYS A 73 9.52 3.37 -19.92
C LYS A 73 9.33 3.40 -21.44
N GLY A 74 8.34 2.67 -21.93
CA GLY A 74 8.05 2.54 -23.36
C GLY A 74 8.82 1.43 -24.08
N LYS A 75 9.76 0.72 -23.42
CA LYS A 75 10.37 -0.49 -23.99
C LYS A 75 9.49 -1.71 -23.73
N ASP A 76 9.49 -2.69 -24.64
CA ASP A 76 8.72 -3.94 -24.50
C ASP A 76 9.11 -4.77 -23.27
N THR A 77 10.30 -4.53 -22.72
CA THR A 77 10.81 -5.18 -21.52
C THR A 77 10.35 -4.51 -20.22
N PHE A 78 9.79 -3.29 -20.28
CA PHE A 78 9.30 -2.59 -19.11
C PHE A 78 7.90 -3.05 -18.73
N THR A 79 7.67 -3.30 -17.45
CA THR A 79 6.35 -3.66 -16.93
C THR A 79 6.15 -3.06 -15.54
N THR A 80 4.89 -2.86 -15.17
CA THR A 80 4.49 -2.48 -13.82
C THR A 80 3.44 -3.45 -13.28
N PHE A 81 3.37 -3.57 -11.96
CA PHE A 81 2.38 -4.42 -11.30
C PHE A 81 1.95 -3.82 -9.97
N ASN A 82 0.77 -4.21 -9.49
CA ASN A 82 0.25 -3.81 -8.18
C ASN A 82 0.81 -4.75 -7.10
N GLU A 83 1.41 -4.19 -6.05
CA GLU A 83 1.91 -4.94 -4.89
C GLU A 83 0.82 -5.22 -3.84
N GLY A 84 -0.36 -4.62 -4.00
CA GLY A 84 -1.47 -4.74 -3.07
C GLY A 84 -1.37 -3.84 -1.84
N TYR A 85 -0.23 -3.23 -1.54
CA TYR A 85 -0.09 -2.35 -0.39
C TYR A 85 -0.81 -1.02 -0.59
N LEU A 86 -1.57 -0.60 0.44
CA LEU A 86 -2.04 0.77 0.59
C LEU A 86 -1.06 1.54 1.48
N PHE A 87 -0.61 2.69 1.03
CA PHE A 87 0.08 3.70 1.83
C PHE A 87 -0.92 4.79 2.21
N TYR A 88 -0.99 5.10 3.50
CA TYR A 88 -2.01 6.00 4.05
C TYR A 88 -1.48 6.78 5.26
N LEU A 89 -2.21 7.80 5.66
CA LEU A 89 -2.01 8.47 6.93
C LEU A 89 -2.97 7.88 7.96
N GLN A 90 -2.44 7.36 9.06
CA GLN A 90 -3.23 7.02 10.23
C GLN A 90 -3.25 8.21 11.19
N LEU A 91 -4.42 8.50 11.72
CA LEU A 91 -4.71 9.68 12.52
C LEU A 91 -5.02 9.28 13.96
N ASN A 92 -4.45 9.95 14.94
CA ASN A 92 -4.72 9.66 16.35
C ASN A 92 -5.97 10.40 16.83
N PHE A 93 -7.11 9.74 16.91
CA PHE A 93 -8.39 10.30 17.37
C PHE A 93 -8.41 10.67 18.87
N LYS A 94 -7.39 10.27 19.65
CA LYS A 94 -7.21 10.74 21.03
C LYS A 94 -6.49 12.09 21.12
N ASN A 95 -5.93 12.57 20.01
CA ASN A 95 -5.35 13.90 19.92
C ASN A 95 -6.42 14.90 19.44
N ASN A 96 -6.78 15.87 20.26
CA ASN A 96 -7.87 16.82 19.97
C ASN A 96 -7.66 17.61 18.66
N THR A 97 -6.42 17.88 18.27
CA THR A 97 -6.11 18.61 17.04
C THR A 97 -6.49 17.79 15.82
N VAL A 98 -5.98 16.55 15.70
CA VAL A 98 -6.24 15.70 14.51
C VAL A 98 -7.59 14.98 14.58
N ALA A 99 -8.24 14.93 15.76
CA ALA A 99 -9.63 14.51 15.90
C ALA A 99 -10.62 15.50 15.27
N ASN A 100 -10.20 16.75 15.00
CA ASN A 100 -11.02 17.73 14.30
C ASN A 100 -11.26 17.31 12.85
N LYS A 101 -12.53 17.14 12.45
CA LYS A 101 -12.89 16.63 11.12
C LYS A 101 -12.45 17.59 10.00
N ASN A 102 -12.59 18.89 10.21
CA ASN A 102 -12.20 19.89 9.21
C ASN A 102 -10.69 19.86 8.96
N LEU A 103 -9.86 19.59 9.98
CA LEU A 103 -8.43 19.38 9.76
C LEU A 103 -8.15 18.13 8.93
N ARG A 104 -8.83 17.01 9.20
CA ARG A 104 -8.66 15.79 8.40
C ARG A 104 -9.07 15.99 6.94
N GLU A 105 -10.20 16.70 6.69
CA GLU A 105 -10.62 17.09 5.33
C GLU A 105 -9.57 17.99 4.66
N ALA A 106 -9.02 18.97 5.37
CA ALA A 106 -7.97 19.84 4.84
C ALA A 106 -6.75 19.02 4.39
N LEU A 107 -6.28 18.10 5.22
CA LEU A 107 -5.17 17.20 4.89
C LEU A 107 -5.50 16.32 3.68
N ALA A 108 -6.71 15.74 3.64
CA ALA A 108 -7.12 14.84 2.56
C ALA A 108 -7.20 15.56 1.20
N TYR A 109 -7.77 16.78 1.16
CA TYR A 109 -7.87 17.59 -0.05
C TYR A 109 -6.53 18.21 -0.49
N ALA A 110 -5.56 18.40 0.42
CA ALA A 110 -4.25 18.97 0.08
C ALA A 110 -3.33 18.01 -0.70
N ILE A 111 -3.62 16.71 -0.71
CA ILE A 111 -2.75 15.68 -1.31
C ILE A 111 -3.05 15.50 -2.78
N ASN A 112 -2.14 15.95 -3.66
CA ASN A 112 -2.19 15.61 -5.08
C ASN A 112 -1.61 14.20 -5.33
N ARG A 113 -2.43 13.19 -5.08
CA ARG A 113 -2.07 11.77 -5.18
C ARG A 113 -1.60 11.37 -6.58
N LYS A 114 -2.21 11.96 -7.60
CA LYS A 114 -1.83 11.70 -9.00
C LYS A 114 -0.41 12.17 -9.27
N ASP A 115 -0.09 13.40 -8.87
CA ASP A 115 1.25 13.97 -9.04
C ASP A 115 2.32 13.16 -8.29
N LEU A 116 2.03 12.76 -7.05
CA LEU A 116 2.90 11.87 -6.27
C LEU A 116 3.22 10.58 -7.04
N CYS A 117 2.19 9.90 -7.57
CA CYS A 117 2.38 8.62 -8.25
C CYS A 117 3.08 8.75 -9.61
N GLU A 118 2.68 9.73 -10.43
CA GLU A 118 3.12 9.86 -11.82
C GLU A 118 4.47 10.57 -11.96
N ASN A 119 4.76 11.55 -11.10
CA ASN A 119 5.93 12.41 -11.23
C ASN A 119 7.02 12.18 -10.19
N VAL A 120 6.66 11.63 -9.01
CA VAL A 120 7.61 11.38 -7.92
C VAL A 120 7.94 9.89 -7.82
N LEU A 121 6.94 9.04 -7.59
CA LEU A 121 7.16 7.58 -7.43
C LEU A 121 7.49 6.91 -8.77
N LYS A 122 6.76 7.20 -9.84
CA LYS A 122 6.97 6.70 -11.22
C LYS A 122 7.05 5.17 -11.36
N ASP A 123 6.74 4.43 -10.34
CA ASP A 123 6.97 2.98 -10.23
C ASP A 123 5.72 2.12 -10.50
N GLY A 124 4.69 2.73 -11.09
CA GLY A 124 3.40 2.07 -11.32
C GLY A 124 2.43 2.18 -10.14
N SER A 125 2.80 2.88 -9.07
CA SER A 125 1.88 3.26 -8.00
C SER A 125 0.71 4.06 -8.55
N LYS A 126 -0.48 3.87 -7.95
CA LYS A 126 -1.72 4.52 -8.34
C LYS A 126 -2.24 5.40 -7.22
N ALA A 127 -2.85 6.52 -7.59
CA ALA A 127 -3.56 7.36 -6.62
C ALA A 127 -4.67 6.56 -5.94
N ALA A 128 -4.61 6.43 -4.61
CA ALA A 128 -5.68 5.79 -3.87
C ALA A 128 -6.93 6.66 -3.87
N THR A 129 -8.09 6.06 -4.03
CA THR A 129 -9.38 6.73 -4.02
C THR A 129 -10.30 6.29 -2.89
N GLY A 130 -9.89 5.27 -2.14
CA GLY A 130 -10.54 4.71 -0.97
C GLY A 130 -9.56 3.90 -0.14
N PHE A 131 -10.06 3.24 0.89
CA PHE A 131 -9.22 2.52 1.84
C PHE A 131 -8.89 1.10 1.39
N VAL A 132 -9.77 0.46 0.61
CA VAL A 132 -9.50 -0.85 -0.01
C VAL A 132 -8.87 -0.63 -1.38
N PRO A 133 -7.67 -1.13 -1.67
CA PRO A 133 -7.01 -0.98 -2.96
C PRO A 133 -7.75 -1.66 -4.11
N SER A 134 -7.53 -1.17 -5.32
CA SER A 134 -7.99 -1.81 -6.55
C SER A 134 -7.29 -3.16 -6.80
N GLN A 135 -7.92 -4.03 -7.56
CA GLN A 135 -7.41 -5.35 -7.95
C GLN A 135 -7.19 -6.33 -6.78
N LEU A 136 -7.71 -6.03 -5.59
CA LEU A 136 -7.63 -6.91 -4.42
C LEU A 136 -8.62 -8.06 -4.51
N SER A 137 -9.87 -7.76 -4.77
CA SER A 137 -10.95 -8.74 -4.85
C SER A 137 -12.08 -8.30 -5.75
N THR A 138 -12.86 -9.28 -6.21
CA THR A 138 -13.98 -9.08 -7.10
C THR A 138 -15.30 -9.55 -6.46
N SER A 139 -16.37 -8.82 -6.75
CA SER A 139 -17.73 -9.19 -6.35
C SER A 139 -18.15 -10.52 -6.98
N PRO A 140 -19.25 -11.15 -6.51
CA PRO A 140 -19.85 -12.30 -7.18
C PRO A 140 -20.20 -12.03 -8.65
N ALA A 141 -20.43 -10.77 -9.02
CA ALA A 141 -20.67 -10.33 -10.40
C ALA A 141 -19.37 -10.01 -11.19
N GLY A 142 -18.18 -10.30 -10.64
CA GLY A 142 -16.88 -10.09 -11.28
C GLY A 142 -16.38 -8.64 -11.32
N LYS A 143 -17.01 -7.71 -10.57
CA LYS A 143 -16.57 -6.30 -10.51
C LYS A 143 -15.55 -6.09 -9.40
N ASP A 144 -14.52 -5.32 -9.67
CA ASP A 144 -13.54 -4.89 -8.65
C ASP A 144 -14.21 -4.10 -7.50
N PHE A 145 -13.64 -4.18 -6.30
CA PHE A 145 -14.19 -3.48 -5.15
C PHE A 145 -14.21 -1.96 -5.36
N ARG A 146 -13.14 -1.38 -5.91
CA ARG A 146 -13.10 0.06 -6.20
C ARG A 146 -14.12 0.52 -7.22
N ASP A 147 -14.49 -0.33 -8.18
CA ASP A 147 -15.53 0.01 -9.16
C ASP A 147 -16.92 0.08 -8.54
N THR A 148 -17.14 -0.62 -7.42
CA THR A 148 -18.42 -0.65 -6.71
C THR A 148 -18.50 0.32 -5.54
N ALA A 149 -17.40 0.54 -4.82
CA ALA A 149 -17.35 1.40 -3.64
C ALA A 149 -17.16 2.89 -3.96
N GLY A 150 -16.66 3.23 -5.16
CA GLY A 150 -16.52 4.62 -5.61
C GLY A 150 -15.24 5.31 -5.14
N LYS A 151 -15.26 6.64 -5.13
CA LYS A 151 -14.12 7.51 -4.80
C LYS A 151 -14.46 8.44 -3.67
N TYR A 152 -13.64 8.47 -2.63
CA TYR A 152 -13.89 9.24 -1.42
C TYR A 152 -12.93 10.41 -1.22
N VAL A 153 -11.74 10.36 -1.83
CA VAL A 153 -10.72 11.41 -1.69
C VAL A 153 -10.35 11.99 -3.05
N SER A 154 -10.13 13.30 -3.07
CA SER A 154 -9.73 14.05 -4.26
C SER A 154 -8.73 15.15 -3.87
N TYR A 155 -8.10 15.76 -4.86
CA TYR A 155 -7.23 16.92 -4.68
C TYR A 155 -7.98 18.21 -5.04
N ASP A 156 -8.00 19.14 -4.08
CA ASP A 156 -8.53 20.50 -4.27
C ASP A 156 -7.89 21.45 -3.26
N GLN A 157 -6.91 22.20 -3.70
CA GLN A 157 -6.15 23.11 -2.83
C GLN A 157 -7.02 24.22 -2.19
N LYS A 158 -8.05 24.66 -2.91
CA LYS A 158 -8.96 25.70 -2.40
C LYS A 158 -9.82 25.14 -1.28
N LYS A 159 -10.45 23.99 -1.49
CA LYS A 159 -11.19 23.30 -0.44
C LYS A 159 -10.33 22.95 0.77
N ALA A 160 -9.10 22.50 0.53
CA ALA A 160 -8.15 22.22 1.61
C ALA A 160 -7.93 23.46 2.50
N GLN A 161 -7.78 24.64 1.90
CA GLN A 161 -7.64 25.88 2.67
C GLN A 161 -8.94 26.26 3.40
N GLU A 162 -10.10 26.13 2.74
CA GLU A 162 -11.41 26.41 3.35
C GLU A 162 -11.65 25.53 4.60
N TYR A 163 -11.34 24.24 4.51
CA TYR A 163 -11.44 23.31 5.63
C TYR A 163 -10.41 23.62 6.73
N LEU A 164 -9.18 24.00 6.38
CA LEU A 164 -8.20 24.40 7.37
C LEU A 164 -8.64 25.67 8.12
N ASP A 165 -9.22 26.63 7.42
CA ASP A 165 -9.72 27.86 8.06
C ASP A 165 -10.89 27.56 9.01
N ALA A 166 -11.78 26.63 8.66
CA ALA A 166 -12.81 26.12 9.54
C ALA A 166 -12.22 25.42 10.78
N ALA A 167 -11.20 24.56 10.59
CA ALA A 167 -10.52 23.88 11.69
C ALA A 167 -9.84 24.86 12.65
N LYS A 168 -9.16 25.88 12.13
CA LYS A 168 -8.54 26.95 12.95
C LYS A 168 -9.57 27.67 13.81
N LYS A 169 -10.73 28.00 13.22
CA LYS A 169 -11.83 28.65 13.94
C LYS A 169 -12.38 27.76 15.06
N GLU A 170 -12.61 26.48 14.79
CA GLU A 170 -13.11 25.52 15.79
C GLU A 170 -12.11 25.25 16.91
N LEU A 171 -10.82 25.23 16.58
CA LEU A 171 -9.74 25.01 17.55
C LEU A 171 -9.27 26.30 18.25
N GLY A 172 -9.81 27.45 17.86
CA GLY A 172 -9.48 28.76 18.49
C GLY A 172 -8.02 29.19 18.27
N THR A 173 -7.44 28.93 17.09
CA THR A 173 -6.03 29.23 16.78
C THR A 173 -5.84 29.73 15.37
N ASP A 174 -4.90 30.63 15.15
CA ASP A 174 -4.52 31.11 13.82
C ASP A 174 -3.57 30.14 13.07
N THR A 175 -2.89 29.29 13.83
CA THR A 175 -1.92 28.33 13.29
C THR A 175 -2.11 26.97 13.95
N ILE A 176 -2.31 25.94 13.13
CA ILE A 176 -2.32 24.54 13.56
C ILE A 176 -0.93 23.96 13.30
N THR A 177 -0.37 23.27 14.28
CA THR A 177 0.88 22.52 14.14
C THR A 177 0.59 21.05 14.32
N ILE A 178 1.07 20.21 13.39
CA ILE A 178 0.96 18.74 13.44
C ILE A 178 2.33 18.10 13.33
N ASP A 179 2.51 16.98 14.02
CA ASP A 179 3.66 16.10 13.88
C ASP A 179 3.33 15.01 12.88
N LEU A 180 4.15 14.89 11.81
CA LEU A 180 4.07 13.84 10.81
C LEU A 180 5.18 12.81 11.07
N LEU A 181 4.80 11.69 11.69
CA LEU A 181 5.67 10.58 12.00
C LEU A 181 5.87 9.69 10.77
N TYR A 182 7.10 9.25 10.50
CA TYR A 182 7.38 8.32 9.39
C TYR A 182 8.63 7.44 9.64
N GLY A 183 8.67 6.29 8.94
CA GLY A 183 9.81 5.37 8.98
C GLY A 183 10.85 5.71 7.89
N THR A 184 12.14 5.78 8.27
CA THR A 184 13.23 6.08 7.33
C THR A 184 13.81 4.84 6.63
N ASP A 185 13.48 3.66 7.11
CA ASP A 185 13.94 2.36 6.61
C ASP A 185 12.85 1.57 5.86
N GLU A 186 11.79 2.26 5.42
CA GLU A 186 10.65 1.69 4.71
C GLU A 186 10.38 2.43 3.38
N SER A 187 11.16 2.15 2.34
CA SER A 187 10.90 2.79 1.02
C SER A 187 9.50 2.47 0.48
N PRO A 188 8.78 3.47 -0.08
CA PRO A 188 9.13 4.88 -0.29
C PRO A 188 8.51 5.81 0.78
N MET A 189 8.54 5.44 2.06
CA MET A 189 7.87 6.18 3.14
C MET A 189 8.44 7.58 3.36
N ASP A 190 9.77 7.72 3.28
CA ASP A 190 10.50 8.99 3.31
C ASP A 190 10.06 9.92 2.18
N THR A 191 10.07 9.42 0.95
CA THR A 191 9.59 10.16 -0.25
C THR A 191 8.14 10.60 -0.11
N MET A 192 7.27 9.73 0.42
CA MET A 192 5.87 10.07 0.72
C MET A 192 5.79 11.20 1.75
N ALA A 193 6.52 11.09 2.86
CA ALA A 193 6.47 12.07 3.94
C ALA A 193 6.96 13.45 3.49
N GLU A 194 8.06 13.52 2.74
CA GLU A 194 8.59 14.76 2.15
C GLU A 194 7.60 15.40 1.18
N TYR A 195 6.98 14.60 0.31
CA TYR A 195 5.94 15.09 -0.61
C TYR A 195 4.74 15.67 0.13
N LEU A 196 4.28 14.98 1.19
CA LEU A 196 3.17 15.44 2.02
C LEU A 196 3.52 16.72 2.77
N GLN A 197 4.72 16.84 3.34
CA GLN A 197 5.19 18.09 3.94
C GLN A 197 5.10 19.24 2.95
N GLY A 198 5.61 19.06 1.72
CA GLY A 198 5.54 20.08 0.66
C GLY A 198 4.09 20.40 0.23
N SER A 199 3.19 19.43 0.26
CA SER A 199 1.77 19.63 -0.04
C SER A 199 1.07 20.44 1.05
N PHE A 200 1.31 20.10 2.31
CA PHE A 200 0.73 20.77 3.48
C PHE A 200 1.30 22.18 3.73
N ALA A 201 2.56 22.42 3.38
CA ALA A 201 3.18 23.73 3.45
C ALA A 201 2.52 24.78 2.54
N LYS A 202 1.72 24.37 1.55
CA LYS A 202 0.93 25.27 0.71
C LYS A 202 -0.31 25.82 1.43
N LEU A 203 -0.69 25.27 2.58
CA LEU A 203 -1.84 25.70 3.38
C LEU A 203 -1.43 26.77 4.38
N LYS A 204 -2.06 27.93 4.28
CA LYS A 204 -1.75 29.09 5.15
C LYS A 204 -2.27 28.85 6.57
N GLY A 205 -1.34 28.79 7.53
CA GLY A 205 -1.67 28.54 8.94
C GLY A 205 -1.59 27.07 9.33
N LEU A 206 -1.01 26.21 8.50
CA LEU A 206 -0.62 24.85 8.86
C LEU A 206 0.91 24.74 8.94
N LYS A 207 1.42 24.19 10.03
CA LYS A 207 2.83 23.84 10.22
C LYS A 207 2.95 22.34 10.40
N VAL A 208 3.96 21.74 9.77
CA VAL A 208 4.22 20.30 9.85
C VAL A 208 5.63 20.07 10.38
N ASN A 209 5.74 19.44 11.52
CA ASN A 209 6.99 18.96 12.06
C ASN A 209 7.23 17.54 11.55
N MET A 210 8.37 17.31 10.92
CA MET A 210 8.77 15.99 10.43
C MET A 210 9.40 15.19 11.57
N VAL A 211 8.82 14.04 11.92
CA VAL A 211 9.28 13.16 13.00
C VAL A 211 9.77 11.85 12.37
N ALA A 212 11.07 11.82 12.09
CA ALA A 212 11.73 10.66 11.48
C ALA A 212 12.11 9.62 12.53
N THR A 213 11.88 8.34 12.24
CA THR A 213 12.35 7.23 13.07
C THR A 213 12.50 5.96 12.23
N VAL A 214 12.97 4.85 12.82
CA VAL A 214 13.00 3.55 12.16
C VAL A 214 11.66 2.82 12.35
N LYS A 215 11.31 1.93 11.42
CA LYS A 215 10.05 1.16 11.42
C LYS A 215 9.73 0.54 12.78
N LYS A 216 10.71 -0.10 13.40
CA LYS A 216 10.52 -0.78 14.69
C LYS A 216 10.09 0.20 15.79
N ASP A 217 10.71 1.35 15.89
CA ASP A 217 10.35 2.40 16.85
C ASP A 217 8.97 2.99 16.53
N ARG A 218 8.73 3.27 15.24
CA ARG A 218 7.44 3.79 14.75
C ARG A 218 6.27 2.92 15.24
N ILE A 219 6.34 1.60 14.97
CA ILE A 219 5.23 0.68 15.27
C ILE A 219 5.14 0.40 16.77
N TYR A 220 6.23 -0.05 17.39
CA TYR A 220 6.18 -0.63 18.74
C TYR A 220 6.27 0.40 19.86
N ASN A 221 6.92 1.55 19.63
CA ASN A 221 7.10 2.56 20.67
C ASN A 221 6.23 3.82 20.46
N ARG A 222 5.87 4.14 19.21
CA ARG A 222 5.08 5.32 18.88
C ARG A 222 3.60 5.00 18.68
N GLU A 223 3.28 4.25 17.62
CA GLU A 223 1.89 3.91 17.28
C GLU A 223 1.22 3.08 18.38
N ALA A 224 1.87 2.00 18.84
CA ALA A 224 1.30 1.12 19.88
C ALA A 224 1.00 1.84 21.21
N ASN A 225 1.76 2.90 21.54
CA ASN A 225 1.57 3.68 22.76
C ASN A 225 0.79 4.99 22.53
N GLY A 226 0.30 5.25 21.31
CA GLY A 226 -0.43 6.48 20.99
C GLY A 226 0.44 7.74 20.95
N ASN A 227 1.76 7.60 20.86
CA ASN A 227 2.74 8.69 20.85
C ASN A 227 2.93 9.25 19.43
N PHE A 228 1.86 9.64 18.78
CA PHE A 228 1.84 10.26 17.46
C PHE A 228 0.59 11.12 17.28
N GLN A 229 0.61 12.01 16.30
CA GLN A 229 -0.58 12.75 15.84
C GLN A 229 -1.02 12.21 14.48
N VAL A 230 -0.17 12.33 13.47
CA VAL A 230 -0.36 11.78 12.12
C VAL A 230 0.83 10.90 11.80
N VAL A 231 0.60 9.70 11.29
CA VAL A 231 1.70 8.81 10.91
C VAL A 231 1.54 8.33 9.47
N CYS A 232 2.63 8.40 8.71
CA CYS A 232 2.77 7.72 7.43
C CYS A 232 2.94 6.23 7.70
N THR A 233 1.99 5.42 7.23
CA THR A 233 2.03 3.97 7.42
C THR A 233 1.54 3.24 6.19
N ARG A 234 1.55 1.92 6.21
CA ARG A 234 1.09 1.07 5.12
C ARG A 234 0.49 -0.22 5.65
N TRP A 235 -0.43 -0.77 4.87
CA TRP A 235 -0.94 -2.11 5.07
C TRP A 235 -0.81 -2.92 3.79
N GLY A 236 -0.40 -4.18 3.90
CA GLY A 236 -0.43 -5.16 2.81
C GLY A 236 -1.51 -6.19 3.09
N PRO A 237 -2.23 -6.68 2.08
CA PRO A 237 -3.33 -7.60 2.31
C PRO A 237 -2.83 -8.97 2.74
N ASP A 238 -3.42 -9.52 3.79
CA ASP A 238 -3.14 -10.89 4.27
C ASP A 238 -3.90 -11.93 3.42
N TYR A 239 -5.04 -11.53 2.85
CA TYR A 239 -5.93 -12.34 2.01
C TYR A 239 -6.70 -11.48 1.00
N ALA A 240 -7.26 -12.12 -0.04
CA ALA A 240 -7.97 -11.45 -1.14
C ALA A 240 -9.44 -11.15 -0.81
N ASP A 241 -9.68 -10.41 0.27
CA ASP A 241 -11.01 -9.94 0.67
C ASP A 241 -10.90 -8.51 1.23
N PRO A 242 -11.88 -7.61 0.99
CA PRO A 242 -11.84 -6.23 1.48
C PRO A 242 -11.66 -6.11 3.00
N THR A 243 -12.09 -7.10 3.76
CA THR A 243 -11.99 -7.10 5.22
C THR A 243 -10.56 -7.06 5.75
N THR A 244 -9.55 -7.44 4.94
CA THR A 244 -8.14 -7.31 5.33
C THR A 244 -7.75 -5.84 5.58
N TYR A 245 -8.43 -4.89 4.93
CA TYR A 245 -8.30 -3.45 5.15
C TYR A 245 -9.37 -2.92 6.11
N LEU A 246 -10.63 -3.27 5.86
CA LEU A 246 -11.74 -2.75 6.65
C LEU A 246 -11.61 -3.07 8.14
N ASN A 247 -11.11 -4.25 8.50
CA ASN A 247 -10.90 -4.60 9.90
C ASN A 247 -9.95 -3.65 10.66
N LEU A 248 -9.09 -2.90 9.96
CA LEU A 248 -8.17 -1.95 10.59
C LEU A 248 -8.88 -0.81 11.30
N ALA A 249 -10.08 -0.42 10.83
CA ALA A 249 -10.88 0.65 11.42
C ALA A 249 -11.87 0.16 12.50
N ASN A 250 -12.00 -1.16 12.73
CA ASN A 250 -12.87 -1.69 13.77
C ASN A 250 -12.45 -1.20 15.14
N THR A 251 -13.42 -0.82 15.97
CA THR A 251 -13.17 -0.49 17.38
C THR A 251 -12.53 -1.68 18.08
N GLY A 252 -11.41 -1.43 18.76
CA GLY A 252 -10.67 -2.47 19.50
C GLY A 252 -9.74 -3.36 18.65
N ASN A 253 -9.68 -3.19 17.32
CA ASN A 253 -8.68 -3.88 16.51
C ASN A 253 -7.26 -3.48 16.94
N SER A 254 -6.35 -4.45 17.08
CA SER A 254 -4.98 -4.22 17.55
C SER A 254 -4.16 -3.28 16.66
N ASN A 255 -4.48 -3.19 15.37
CA ASN A 255 -3.82 -2.30 14.40
C ASN A 255 -4.53 -0.94 14.27
N ASN A 256 -5.68 -0.75 14.91
CA ASN A 256 -6.33 0.56 15.04
C ASN A 256 -5.60 1.41 16.08
N TYR A 257 -4.34 1.75 15.79
CA TYR A 257 -3.52 2.58 16.70
C TYR A 257 -4.09 4.00 16.85
N GLY A 258 -4.77 4.49 15.81
CA GLY A 258 -5.45 5.78 15.80
C GLY A 258 -6.65 5.87 16.72
N LYS A 259 -7.16 4.72 17.23
CA LYS A 259 -8.32 4.65 18.13
C LYS A 259 -9.58 5.27 17.52
N TYR A 260 -9.77 5.16 16.21
CA TYR A 260 -11.03 5.45 15.56
C TYR A 260 -12.15 4.57 16.14
N THR A 261 -13.32 5.13 16.34
CA THR A 261 -14.52 4.43 16.81
C THR A 261 -15.75 4.97 16.11
N ASN A 262 -16.59 4.07 15.59
CA ASN A 262 -17.88 4.45 15.02
C ASN A 262 -18.85 3.26 15.13
N ALA A 263 -19.90 3.42 15.92
CA ALA A 263 -20.85 2.34 16.21
C ALA A 263 -21.58 1.82 14.94
N LYS A 264 -21.87 2.69 13.96
CA LYS A 264 -22.46 2.26 12.68
C LYS A 264 -21.48 1.40 11.88
N TYR A 265 -20.20 1.79 11.87
CA TYR A 265 -19.13 1.03 11.23
C TYR A 265 -19.00 -0.36 11.85
N ASP A 266 -18.87 -0.42 13.16
CA ASP A 266 -18.71 -1.68 13.89
C ASP A 266 -19.88 -2.62 13.65
N ALA A 267 -21.11 -2.11 13.69
CA ALA A 267 -22.33 -2.89 13.41
C ALA A 267 -22.37 -3.45 11.97
N LEU A 268 -21.89 -2.67 10.98
CA LEU A 268 -21.75 -3.15 9.60
C LEU A 268 -20.70 -4.27 9.50
N MET A 269 -19.56 -4.10 10.15
CA MET A 269 -18.48 -5.09 10.13
C MET A 269 -18.85 -6.39 10.87
N GLU A 270 -19.67 -6.32 11.93
CA GLU A 270 -20.24 -7.48 12.59
C GLU A 270 -21.18 -8.25 11.65
N GLN A 271 -22.05 -7.55 10.92
CA GLN A 271 -22.90 -8.17 9.90
C GLN A 271 -22.06 -8.80 8.76
N VAL A 272 -20.98 -8.16 8.31
CA VAL A 272 -20.07 -8.72 7.30
C VAL A 272 -19.51 -10.08 7.72
N GLN A 273 -19.25 -10.29 9.01
CA GLN A 273 -18.70 -11.55 9.52
C GLN A 273 -19.71 -12.69 9.50
N THR A 274 -20.99 -12.41 9.63
CA THR A 274 -22.06 -13.41 9.77
C THR A 274 -22.90 -13.59 8.51
N GLU A 275 -22.82 -12.67 7.52
CA GLU A 275 -23.60 -12.74 6.29
C GLU A 275 -23.07 -13.82 5.34
N SER A 276 -23.93 -14.77 4.98
CA SER A 276 -23.60 -15.88 4.09
C SER A 276 -23.94 -15.58 2.61
N ASP A 277 -24.85 -14.64 2.34
CA ASP A 277 -25.11 -14.15 0.99
C ASP A 277 -23.94 -13.25 0.55
N LEU A 278 -23.13 -13.71 -0.39
CA LEU A 278 -21.93 -13.00 -0.85
C LEU A 278 -22.24 -11.63 -1.47
N THR A 279 -23.42 -11.46 -2.08
CA THR A 279 -23.83 -10.18 -2.68
C THR A 279 -24.21 -9.17 -1.59
N LYS A 280 -24.92 -9.60 -0.58
CA LYS A 280 -25.23 -8.76 0.59
C LYS A 280 -23.97 -8.44 1.38
N ARG A 281 -23.12 -9.44 1.63
CA ARG A 281 -21.85 -9.25 2.30
C ARG A 281 -20.99 -8.20 1.58
N TRP A 282 -20.95 -8.27 0.25
CA TRP A 282 -20.24 -7.27 -0.57
C TRP A 282 -20.82 -5.86 -0.37
N SER A 283 -22.13 -5.73 -0.38
CA SER A 283 -22.82 -4.44 -0.17
C SER A 283 -22.56 -3.86 1.23
N LEU A 284 -22.52 -4.71 2.26
CA LEU A 284 -22.17 -4.31 3.62
C LEU A 284 -20.72 -3.79 3.71
N MET A 285 -19.78 -4.44 3.05
CA MET A 285 -18.38 -3.97 2.99
C MET A 285 -18.24 -2.62 2.29
N VAL A 286 -18.99 -2.40 1.20
CA VAL A 286 -19.04 -1.10 0.50
C VAL A 286 -19.60 0.01 1.40
N GLU A 287 -20.69 -0.27 2.14
CA GLU A 287 -21.26 0.70 3.07
C GLU A 287 -20.33 0.95 4.27
N ALA A 288 -19.64 -0.07 4.78
CA ALA A 288 -18.67 0.09 5.84
C ALA A 288 -17.51 1.00 5.39
N GLU A 289 -16.94 0.77 4.21
CA GLU A 289 -15.88 1.67 3.71
C GLU A 289 -16.39 3.10 3.57
N LYS A 290 -17.62 3.28 3.08
CA LYS A 290 -18.21 4.61 2.97
C LYS A 290 -18.27 5.33 4.32
N VAL A 291 -18.74 4.66 5.37
CA VAL A 291 -18.78 5.25 6.73
C VAL A 291 -17.38 5.65 7.21
N ALA A 292 -16.38 4.77 7.08
CA ALA A 292 -15.02 5.07 7.50
C ALA A 292 -14.40 6.23 6.71
N MET A 293 -14.69 6.29 5.40
CA MET A 293 -14.15 7.33 4.53
C MET A 293 -14.86 8.68 4.67
N GLU A 294 -16.15 8.69 4.97
CA GLU A 294 -16.88 9.93 5.32
C GLU A 294 -16.38 10.55 6.62
N ASP A 295 -15.87 9.73 7.54
CA ASP A 295 -15.23 10.20 8.77
C ASP A 295 -13.73 10.48 8.58
N LEU A 296 -13.14 10.06 7.46
CA LEU A 296 -11.69 10.02 7.26
C LEU A 296 -11.01 9.33 8.45
N ALA A 297 -11.44 8.09 8.74
CA ALA A 297 -10.83 7.24 9.77
C ALA A 297 -9.31 7.13 9.54
N ASP A 298 -8.93 6.98 8.28
CA ASP A 298 -7.57 7.08 7.76
C ASP A 298 -7.61 7.85 6.43
N ILE A 299 -6.48 8.43 6.02
CA ILE A 299 -6.39 9.17 4.74
C ILE A 299 -5.56 8.34 3.75
N PRO A 300 -6.18 7.65 2.78
CA PRO A 300 -5.47 6.89 1.76
C PRO A 300 -4.66 7.83 0.85
N VAL A 301 -3.43 7.42 0.51
CA VAL A 301 -2.52 8.22 -0.32
C VAL A 301 -2.26 7.54 -1.66
N PHE A 302 -1.69 6.34 -1.65
CA PHE A 302 -1.46 5.59 -2.90
C PHE A 302 -1.49 4.09 -2.70
N GLU A 303 -1.88 3.40 -3.78
CA GLU A 303 -1.75 1.97 -3.95
C GLU A 303 -0.36 1.69 -4.53
N LYS A 304 0.45 0.87 -3.84
CA LYS A 304 1.85 0.64 -4.21
C LYS A 304 1.96 -0.19 -5.48
N GLY A 305 2.60 0.38 -6.46
CA GLY A 305 3.07 -0.30 -7.65
C GLY A 305 4.54 -0.68 -7.54
N SER A 306 4.99 -1.47 -8.49
CA SER A 306 6.40 -1.78 -8.68
C SER A 306 6.73 -1.79 -10.16
N ALA A 307 7.86 -1.22 -10.52
CA ALA A 307 8.39 -1.24 -11.87
C ALA A 307 9.42 -2.37 -12.01
N ALA A 308 9.39 -3.04 -13.14
CA ALA A 308 10.29 -4.15 -13.41
C ALA A 308 10.70 -4.22 -14.89
N LEU A 309 11.80 -4.91 -15.10
CA LEU A 309 12.27 -5.34 -16.41
C LEU A 309 12.01 -6.84 -16.55
N LYS A 310 11.39 -7.25 -17.64
CA LYS A 310 11.06 -8.63 -17.95
C LYS A 310 11.53 -8.96 -19.36
N ALA A 311 12.32 -10.01 -19.52
CA ALA A 311 12.78 -10.46 -20.82
C ALA A 311 11.60 -10.91 -21.70
N LYS A 312 11.69 -10.71 -23.02
CA LYS A 312 10.61 -10.99 -23.98
C LYS A 312 10.21 -12.47 -24.01
N ASN A 313 11.18 -13.35 -23.78
CA ASN A 313 10.97 -14.81 -23.72
C ASN A 313 10.39 -15.31 -22.39
N VAL A 314 10.14 -14.42 -21.42
CA VAL A 314 9.50 -14.79 -20.15
C VAL A 314 8.00 -14.56 -20.24
N SER A 315 7.24 -15.63 -20.17
CA SER A 315 5.77 -15.60 -20.07
C SER A 315 5.29 -16.26 -18.78
N GLY A 316 4.01 -16.10 -18.42
CA GLY A 316 3.42 -16.74 -17.25
C GLY A 316 3.92 -16.24 -15.89
N LEU A 317 4.67 -15.14 -15.84
CA LEU A 317 5.00 -14.47 -14.60
C LEU A 317 3.75 -13.75 -14.07
N VAL A 318 3.11 -14.33 -13.05
CA VAL A 318 1.93 -13.74 -12.41
C VAL A 318 2.33 -13.15 -11.07
N GLN A 319 2.10 -11.88 -10.90
CA GLN A 319 2.17 -11.20 -9.60
C GLN A 319 0.76 -10.93 -9.11
N VAL A 320 0.49 -11.40 -7.89
CA VAL A 320 -0.80 -11.17 -7.23
C VAL A 320 -0.62 -10.14 -6.12
N PRO A 321 -1.61 -9.28 -5.88
CA PRO A 321 -1.51 -8.24 -4.86
C PRO A 321 -1.61 -8.77 -3.41
N VAL A 322 -1.78 -10.08 -3.23
CA VAL A 322 -2.01 -10.70 -1.91
C VAL A 322 -0.86 -11.61 -1.53
N GLY A 323 -0.33 -11.39 -0.32
CA GLY A 323 0.70 -12.23 0.30
C GLY A 323 2.11 -11.96 -0.19
N TYR A 324 3.09 -12.38 0.60
CA TYR A 324 4.53 -12.27 0.28
C TYR A 324 4.98 -13.27 -0.78
N CYS A 325 4.14 -14.24 -1.15
CA CYS A 325 4.46 -15.25 -2.13
C CYS A 325 4.12 -14.77 -3.53
N LYS A 326 5.13 -14.24 -4.22
CA LYS A 326 5.09 -14.16 -5.69
C LYS A 326 4.90 -15.58 -6.21
N ARG A 327 3.68 -15.93 -6.64
CA ARG A 327 3.45 -17.18 -7.35
C ARG A 327 4.10 -17.04 -8.73
N LEU A 328 5.37 -17.41 -8.79
CA LEU A 328 6.11 -17.53 -10.03
C LEU A 328 5.60 -18.78 -10.77
N ARG A 329 4.56 -18.65 -11.57
CA ARG A 329 4.33 -19.55 -12.70
C ARG A 329 5.15 -19.01 -13.86
N LEU A 330 6.44 -19.32 -13.88
CA LEU A 330 7.32 -18.97 -14.98
C LEU A 330 7.12 -19.99 -16.09
N PHE A 331 6.62 -19.55 -17.23
CA PHE A 331 6.74 -20.25 -18.50
C PHE A 331 7.87 -19.55 -19.27
N LEU A 332 8.98 -20.23 -19.45
CA LEU A 332 9.95 -19.88 -20.48
C LEU A 332 9.42 -20.47 -21.78
N ALA A 333 9.14 -19.62 -22.76
CA ALA A 333 8.79 -20.04 -24.11
C ALA A 333 10.02 -20.54 -24.83
#